data_e5c43c70022cd1f6a3851dbf3bb9ecd2
#
_entry.id   e5c43c70022cd1f6a3851dbf3bb9ecd2
#
_cell.length_a   1.000
_cell.length_b   1.000
_cell.length_c   1.000
_cell.angle_alpha   90.00
_cell.angle_beta   90.00
_cell.angle_gamma   90.00
#
_symmetry.space_group_name_H-M   'P 1'
#
loop_
_entity.id
_entity.type
_entity.pdbx_description
1 polymer ?
#
loop_
_entity_poly.entity_id
_entity_poly.type
_entity_poly.pdbx_seq_one_letter_code
_entity_poly.pdbx_strand_id
1 'polypeptide(L)'
;MSKKVITFGEIMLRLATPDYLRFCQANQFNATFGGGEANVAASLANYAIETEFVTRLPKNDIARACVMELRKQGIGTSKIIYGGERLGIYFLETGAVARASKVVYDRAHSSIAEIRPGMIDWDEVFKDASWFHWTGITPAISESAANVCLEAIQAANRLGITVSCDLNYRKNLWKYGKTAHEVMPELVAGCDIILGNEEDAEKVFGIKPEGFDAAATEGEVHAASFQSVCTQLMAHFPRARKVIITLRGSINANHNTWGGVLYADNRLYESRRYDITHIVDRVGGGDSFMGGLIYGLLSYPGDDQKALDFAVAASCLKHTIYGDFNQVTVEEVEKLMSGDTSGRVSR
;
A
#
# COMPACT_ATOMS: atom_id res chain seq x y z
N MET A 1 8.07 1.14 -24.25
CA MET A 1 7.26 0.10 -23.59
C MET A 1 6.13 0.79 -22.86
N SER A 2 4.94 0.21 -22.82
CA SER A 2 3.83 0.73 -22.02
C SER A 2 4.25 0.85 -20.54
N LYS A 3 3.81 1.91 -19.85
CA LYS A 3 4.00 2.06 -18.39
C LYS A 3 2.68 1.85 -17.63
N LYS A 4 1.78 1.03 -18.20
CA LYS A 4 0.49 0.77 -17.59
C LYS A 4 0.63 -0.15 -16.37
N VAL A 5 0.07 0.28 -15.25
CA VAL A 5 0.08 -0.44 -13.97
C VAL A 5 -1.33 -0.93 -13.65
N ILE A 6 -1.45 -2.20 -13.34
CA ILE A 6 -2.69 -2.80 -12.86
C ILE A 6 -2.58 -3.01 -11.36
N THR A 7 -3.62 -2.61 -10.62
CA THR A 7 -3.72 -2.89 -9.19
C THR A 7 -5.01 -3.67 -8.91
N PHE A 8 -4.98 -4.63 -7.97
CA PHE A 8 -6.11 -5.49 -7.63
C PHE A 8 -6.33 -5.57 -6.13
N GLY A 9 -7.52 -5.21 -5.67
CA GLY A 9 -7.85 -5.32 -4.26
C GLY A 9 -9.22 -4.73 -3.88
N GLU A 10 -9.40 -4.48 -2.58
CA GLU A 10 -10.62 -3.90 -2.04
C GLU A 10 -10.54 -2.37 -1.98
N ILE A 11 -11.64 -1.73 -2.33
CA ILE A 11 -11.91 -0.34 -1.96
C ILE A 11 -13.12 -0.29 -1.04
N MET A 12 -13.04 0.51 0.01
CA MET A 12 -14.09 0.65 1.03
C MET A 12 -14.58 2.09 1.12
N LEU A 13 -15.82 2.25 1.61
CA LEU A 13 -16.30 3.52 2.12
C LEU A 13 -15.65 3.80 3.48
N ARG A 14 -14.91 4.90 3.57
CA ARG A 14 -14.37 5.42 4.83
C ARG A 14 -15.36 6.39 5.46
N LEU A 15 -15.68 6.17 6.72
CA LEU A 15 -16.46 7.05 7.56
C LEU A 15 -15.60 7.53 8.74
N ALA A 16 -15.03 8.72 8.61
CA ALA A 16 -14.15 9.30 9.63
C ALA A 16 -14.90 10.31 10.50
N THR A 17 -14.66 10.29 11.82
CA THR A 17 -15.15 11.36 12.69
C THR A 17 -14.49 12.68 12.30
N PRO A 18 -15.21 13.83 12.39
CA PRO A 18 -14.58 15.13 12.20
C PRO A 18 -13.45 15.35 13.19
N ASP A 19 -12.37 15.97 12.74
CA ASP A 19 -11.21 16.36 13.55
C ASP A 19 -10.70 15.21 14.45
N TYR A 20 -10.70 15.44 15.75
CA TYR A 20 -10.28 14.50 16.79
C TYR A 20 -11.44 14.00 17.66
N LEU A 21 -12.70 14.14 17.20
CA LEU A 21 -13.85 13.62 17.93
C LEU A 21 -13.78 12.11 18.06
N ARG A 22 -14.21 11.61 19.20
CA ARG A 22 -14.41 10.17 19.42
C ARG A 22 -15.69 9.68 18.76
N PHE A 23 -15.80 8.41 18.48
CA PHE A 23 -17.02 7.80 17.95
C PHE A 23 -18.24 8.14 18.80
N CYS A 24 -18.11 8.16 20.14
CA CYS A 24 -19.20 8.49 21.07
C CYS A 24 -19.56 9.99 21.11
N GLN A 25 -18.76 10.87 20.52
CA GLN A 25 -19.00 12.30 20.45
C GLN A 25 -19.53 12.73 19.07
N ALA A 26 -19.23 11.95 18.03
CA ALA A 26 -19.56 12.30 16.66
C ALA A 26 -21.04 12.03 16.37
N ASN A 27 -21.72 13.02 15.80
CA ASN A 27 -23.08 12.92 15.26
C ASN A 27 -23.12 12.94 13.72
N GLN A 28 -21.96 13.01 13.08
CA GLN A 28 -21.77 12.97 11.63
C GLN A 28 -20.42 12.33 11.30
N PHE A 29 -20.25 11.88 10.07
CA PHE A 29 -19.01 11.33 9.54
C PHE A 29 -18.66 12.00 8.22
N ASN A 30 -17.38 12.24 8.02
CA ASN A 30 -16.81 12.56 6.72
C ASN A 30 -16.69 11.29 5.90
N ALA A 31 -17.37 11.22 4.76
CA ALA A 31 -17.37 10.08 3.87
C ALA A 31 -16.33 10.26 2.75
N THR A 32 -15.41 9.31 2.62
CA THR A 32 -14.43 9.20 1.52
C THR A 32 -14.30 7.74 1.10
N PHE A 33 -13.50 7.46 0.08
CA PHE A 33 -13.20 6.09 -0.33
C PHE A 33 -11.70 5.84 -0.21
N GLY A 34 -11.33 4.60 0.08
CA GLY A 34 -9.93 4.19 0.17
C GLY A 34 -9.75 2.67 0.24
N GLY A 35 -8.58 2.24 -0.13
CA GLY A 35 -8.15 0.84 -0.13
C GLY A 35 -6.72 0.75 -0.63
N GLY A 36 -5.91 -0.15 -0.09
CA GLY A 36 -4.46 -0.19 -0.34
C GLY A 36 -4.10 -0.03 -1.81
N GLU A 37 -4.62 -0.91 -2.64
CA GLU A 37 -4.30 -0.95 -4.06
C GLU A 37 -4.93 0.20 -4.86
N ALA A 38 -6.10 0.70 -4.44
CA ALA A 38 -6.72 1.90 -5.01
C ALA A 38 -5.91 3.16 -4.64
N ASN A 39 -5.36 3.22 -3.42
CA ASN A 39 -4.50 4.31 -2.97
C ASN A 39 -3.18 4.35 -3.76
N VAL A 40 -2.60 3.17 -4.07
CA VAL A 40 -1.43 3.05 -4.97
C VAL A 40 -1.77 3.56 -6.37
N ALA A 41 -2.92 3.13 -6.92
CA ALA A 41 -3.38 3.58 -8.23
C ALA A 41 -3.60 5.10 -8.28
N ALA A 42 -4.16 5.70 -7.22
CA ALA A 42 -4.35 7.15 -7.12
C ALA A 42 -3.01 7.90 -7.15
N SER A 43 -2.01 7.43 -6.37
CA SER A 43 -0.68 8.02 -6.40
C SER A 43 -0.07 7.99 -7.81
N LEU A 44 -0.14 6.83 -8.47
CA LEU A 44 0.41 6.65 -9.81
C LEU A 44 -0.31 7.52 -10.87
N ALA A 45 -1.64 7.61 -10.80
CA ALA A 45 -2.40 8.47 -11.69
C ALA A 45 -2.02 9.95 -11.53
N ASN A 46 -1.81 10.43 -10.28
CA ASN A 46 -1.30 11.78 -10.01
C ASN A 46 0.13 12.00 -10.54
N TYR A 47 0.91 10.94 -10.70
CA TYR A 47 2.25 10.98 -11.34
C TYR A 47 2.19 10.74 -12.85
N ALA A 48 1.03 10.85 -13.47
CA ALA A 48 0.80 10.63 -14.90
C ALA A 48 1.19 9.24 -15.41
N ILE A 49 1.15 8.22 -14.56
CA ILE A 49 1.25 6.81 -14.95
C ILE A 49 -0.15 6.28 -15.24
N GLU A 50 -0.32 5.64 -16.40
CA GLU A 50 -1.59 4.98 -16.72
C GLU A 50 -1.87 3.84 -15.73
N THR A 51 -3.01 3.90 -15.05
CA THR A 51 -3.41 2.91 -14.04
C THR A 51 -4.80 2.37 -14.30
N GLU A 52 -5.00 1.09 -14.01
CA GLU A 52 -6.31 0.46 -14.00
C GLU A 52 -6.49 -0.26 -12.66
N PHE A 53 -7.58 0.02 -11.96
CA PHE A 53 -7.90 -0.65 -10.71
C PHE A 53 -8.92 -1.75 -10.94
N VAL A 54 -8.58 -2.96 -10.52
CA VAL A 54 -9.41 -4.16 -10.65
C VAL A 54 -10.01 -4.50 -9.30
N THR A 55 -11.32 -4.65 -9.25
CA THR A 55 -12.07 -5.00 -8.04
C THR A 55 -13.45 -5.52 -8.40
N ARG A 56 -14.20 -6.00 -7.40
CA ARG A 56 -15.61 -6.35 -7.52
C ARG A 56 -16.46 -5.45 -6.64
N LEU A 57 -17.47 -4.78 -7.23
CA LEU A 57 -18.36 -3.85 -6.55
C LEU A 57 -19.84 -4.27 -6.67
N PRO A 58 -20.70 -3.91 -5.72
CA PRO A 58 -22.13 -4.12 -5.85
C PRO A 58 -22.74 -3.18 -6.91
N LYS A 59 -23.95 -3.52 -7.38
CA LYS A 59 -24.70 -2.65 -8.30
C LYS A 59 -25.62 -1.72 -7.51
N ASN A 60 -25.07 -0.67 -6.91
CA ASN A 60 -25.85 0.34 -6.17
C ASN A 60 -25.23 1.75 -6.30
N ASP A 61 -25.94 2.76 -5.79
CA ASP A 61 -25.50 4.15 -5.91
C ASP A 61 -24.24 4.49 -5.11
N ILE A 62 -23.95 3.77 -4.01
CA ILE A 62 -22.70 3.98 -3.24
C ILE A 62 -21.50 3.48 -4.06
N ALA A 63 -21.61 2.31 -4.70
CA ALA A 63 -20.58 1.82 -5.59
C ALA A 63 -20.40 2.74 -6.81
N ARG A 64 -21.50 3.31 -7.35
CA ARG A 64 -21.43 4.32 -8.41
C ARG A 64 -20.64 5.55 -7.96
N ALA A 65 -20.91 6.08 -6.75
CA ALA A 65 -20.16 7.19 -6.19
C ALA A 65 -18.68 6.85 -6.02
N CYS A 66 -18.35 5.63 -5.57
CA CYS A 66 -16.99 5.11 -5.49
C CYS A 66 -16.28 5.15 -6.85
N VAL A 67 -16.93 4.61 -7.91
CA VAL A 67 -16.37 4.63 -9.27
C VAL A 67 -16.17 6.06 -9.79
N MET A 68 -17.07 6.97 -9.48
CA MET A 68 -16.91 8.40 -9.84
C MET A 68 -15.70 9.01 -9.14
N GLU A 69 -15.48 8.70 -7.87
CA GLU A 69 -14.30 9.18 -7.14
C GLU A 69 -13.00 8.60 -7.71
N LEU A 70 -12.94 7.30 -8.05
CA LEU A 70 -11.78 6.69 -8.72
C LEU A 70 -11.47 7.40 -10.05
N ARG A 71 -12.49 7.67 -10.88
CA ARG A 71 -12.33 8.38 -12.15
C ARG A 71 -11.86 9.82 -11.96
N LYS A 72 -12.34 10.51 -10.93
CA LYS A 72 -11.87 11.85 -10.56
C LYS A 72 -10.37 11.86 -10.25
N GLN A 73 -9.84 10.78 -9.67
CA GLN A 73 -8.40 10.60 -9.44
C GLN A 73 -7.61 10.21 -10.71
N GLY A 74 -8.26 10.05 -11.85
CA GLY A 74 -7.62 9.62 -13.10
C GLY A 74 -7.37 8.12 -13.20
N ILE A 75 -7.96 7.32 -12.31
CA ILE A 75 -7.80 5.86 -12.29
C ILE A 75 -8.75 5.23 -13.33
N GLY A 76 -8.22 4.32 -14.15
CA GLY A 76 -9.02 3.46 -15.03
C GLY A 76 -9.94 2.53 -14.23
N THR A 77 -11.18 2.40 -14.68
CA THR A 77 -12.25 1.64 -14.00
C THR A 77 -12.94 0.65 -14.93
N SER A 78 -12.37 0.40 -16.10
CA SER A 78 -12.98 -0.45 -17.14
C SER A 78 -12.95 -1.93 -16.78
N LYS A 79 -12.07 -2.32 -15.88
CA LYS A 79 -11.87 -3.70 -15.41
C LYS A 79 -12.55 -4.01 -14.07
N ILE A 80 -13.39 -3.09 -13.58
CA ILE A 80 -14.24 -3.35 -12.41
C ILE A 80 -15.37 -4.30 -12.79
N ILE A 81 -15.49 -5.41 -12.06
CA ILE A 81 -16.62 -6.34 -12.22
C ILE A 81 -17.70 -6.06 -11.17
N TYR A 82 -18.95 -6.38 -11.51
CA TYR A 82 -20.09 -6.07 -10.66
C TYR A 82 -20.81 -7.31 -10.18
N GLY A 83 -21.17 -7.32 -8.89
CA GLY A 83 -21.91 -8.38 -8.22
C GLY A 83 -21.74 -8.30 -6.71
N GLY A 84 -22.43 -9.15 -5.96
CA GLY A 84 -22.49 -9.08 -4.50
C GLY A 84 -23.45 -7.98 -4.03
N GLU A 85 -23.59 -7.86 -2.70
CA GLU A 85 -24.65 -7.04 -2.09
C GLU A 85 -24.13 -5.70 -1.53
N ARG A 86 -22.84 -5.63 -1.12
CA ARG A 86 -22.35 -4.47 -0.39
C ARG A 86 -20.90 -4.10 -0.69
N LEU A 87 -20.61 -2.82 -0.53
CA LEU A 87 -19.26 -2.30 -0.39
C LEU A 87 -18.78 -2.48 1.06
N GLY A 88 -17.51 -2.79 1.28
CA GLY A 88 -16.92 -2.76 2.60
C GLY A 88 -16.89 -1.35 3.17
N ILE A 89 -17.00 -1.23 4.49
CA ILE A 89 -16.94 0.05 5.21
C ILE A 89 -15.86 -0.04 6.28
N TYR A 90 -15.18 1.08 6.52
CA TYR A 90 -14.43 1.23 7.74
C TYR A 90 -14.68 2.58 8.40
N PHE A 91 -14.68 2.57 9.73
CA PHE A 91 -14.83 3.75 10.55
C PHE A 91 -13.48 4.15 11.11
N LEU A 92 -13.19 5.45 11.09
CA LEU A 92 -11.93 6.00 11.61
C LEU A 92 -12.21 7.05 12.69
N GLU A 93 -11.59 6.86 13.85
CA GLU A 93 -11.41 7.87 14.89
C GLU A 93 -9.96 8.33 14.88
N THR A 94 -9.71 9.58 14.57
CA THR A 94 -8.35 10.13 14.52
C THR A 94 -7.76 10.30 15.92
N GLY A 95 -6.57 9.80 16.14
CA GLY A 95 -5.81 9.93 17.36
C GLY A 95 -5.21 11.32 17.56
N ALA A 96 -4.83 11.62 18.79
CA ALA A 96 -4.13 12.85 19.13
C ALA A 96 -3.13 12.61 20.27
N VAL A 97 -1.91 13.07 20.12
CA VAL A 97 -0.81 12.91 21.10
C VAL A 97 -0.67 11.45 21.53
N ALA A 98 -0.89 11.11 22.78
CA ALA A 98 -0.81 9.76 23.32
C ALA A 98 -2.04 8.87 22.99
N ARG A 99 -3.12 9.45 22.47
CA ARG A 99 -4.33 8.71 22.12
C ARG A 99 -4.22 8.18 20.68
N ALA A 100 -4.08 6.87 20.53
CA ALA A 100 -4.00 6.24 19.24
C ALA A 100 -5.29 6.41 18.40
N SER A 101 -5.14 6.44 17.07
CA SER A 101 -6.27 6.32 16.14
C SER A 101 -6.93 4.94 16.29
N LYS A 102 -8.23 4.88 16.04
CA LYS A 102 -9.01 3.63 16.06
C LYS A 102 -9.67 3.39 14.71
N VAL A 103 -9.60 2.15 14.27
CA VAL A 103 -10.28 1.69 13.05
C VAL A 103 -11.24 0.56 13.42
N VAL A 104 -12.47 0.66 12.95
CA VAL A 104 -13.47 -0.40 13.04
C VAL A 104 -13.88 -0.80 11.64
N TYR A 105 -13.71 -2.07 11.32
CA TYR A 105 -14.05 -2.61 10.00
C TYR A 105 -15.44 -3.25 9.99
N ASP A 106 -16.24 -2.91 9.00
CA ASP A 106 -17.47 -3.57 8.60
C ASP A 106 -17.34 -3.99 7.13
N ARG A 107 -16.58 -5.07 6.88
CA ARG A 107 -16.20 -5.53 5.53
C ARG A 107 -16.52 -7.01 5.27
N ALA A 108 -17.10 -7.72 6.21
CA ALA A 108 -17.52 -9.09 5.98
C ALA A 108 -18.58 -9.15 4.87
N HIS A 109 -18.49 -10.16 4.01
CA HIS A 109 -19.42 -10.34 2.86
C HIS A 109 -19.47 -9.14 1.91
N SER A 110 -18.39 -8.35 1.85
CA SER A 110 -18.28 -7.34 0.80
C SER A 110 -18.17 -8.01 -0.57
N SER A 111 -18.53 -7.28 -1.61
CA SER A 111 -18.54 -7.81 -3.00
C SER A 111 -17.20 -8.43 -3.38
N ILE A 112 -16.08 -7.81 -2.97
CA ILE A 112 -14.73 -8.35 -3.23
C ILE A 112 -14.42 -9.57 -2.35
N ALA A 113 -14.95 -9.66 -1.11
CA ALA A 113 -14.77 -10.83 -0.27
C ALA A 113 -15.43 -12.09 -0.85
N GLU A 114 -16.44 -11.91 -1.69
CA GLU A 114 -17.17 -12.98 -2.38
C GLU A 114 -16.73 -13.19 -3.83
N ILE A 115 -15.61 -12.60 -4.24
CA ILE A 115 -15.04 -12.84 -5.58
C ILE A 115 -14.58 -14.29 -5.68
N ARG A 116 -14.65 -14.87 -6.87
CA ARG A 116 -14.27 -16.27 -7.11
C ARG A 116 -13.31 -16.40 -8.28
N PRO A 117 -12.44 -17.41 -8.27
CA PRO A 117 -11.63 -17.78 -9.42
C PRO A 117 -12.45 -17.88 -10.70
N GLY A 118 -11.87 -17.42 -11.80
CA GLY A 118 -12.52 -17.41 -13.13
C GLY A 118 -13.52 -16.27 -13.36
N MET A 119 -13.76 -15.37 -12.37
CA MET A 119 -14.62 -14.20 -12.58
C MET A 119 -13.95 -13.07 -13.36
N ILE A 120 -12.62 -13.06 -13.42
CA ILE A 120 -11.83 -12.05 -14.10
C ILE A 120 -11.03 -12.72 -15.22
N ASP A 121 -11.11 -12.17 -16.43
CA ASP A 121 -10.22 -12.53 -17.53
C ASP A 121 -8.90 -11.76 -17.38
N TRP A 122 -7.93 -12.40 -16.73
CA TRP A 122 -6.63 -11.79 -16.46
C TRP A 122 -5.80 -11.54 -17.72
N ASP A 123 -5.98 -12.31 -18.79
CA ASP A 123 -5.28 -12.06 -20.05
C ASP A 123 -5.76 -10.75 -20.69
N GLU A 124 -7.08 -10.48 -20.62
CA GLU A 124 -7.65 -9.22 -21.10
C GLU A 124 -7.33 -8.04 -20.14
N VAL A 125 -7.26 -8.28 -18.81
CA VAL A 125 -6.89 -7.26 -17.82
C VAL A 125 -5.44 -6.81 -18.04
N PHE A 126 -4.55 -7.75 -18.28
CA PHE A 126 -3.11 -7.48 -18.41
C PHE A 126 -2.67 -7.07 -19.81
N LYS A 127 -3.59 -6.98 -20.75
CA LYS A 127 -3.28 -6.48 -22.08
C LYS A 127 -2.64 -5.08 -21.98
N ASP A 128 -1.45 -4.94 -22.59
CA ASP A 128 -0.63 -3.73 -22.57
C ASP A 128 -0.12 -3.30 -21.18
N ALA A 129 -0.30 -4.12 -20.13
CA ALA A 129 0.25 -3.86 -18.82
C ALA A 129 1.75 -4.20 -18.75
N SER A 130 2.50 -3.46 -17.94
CA SER A 130 3.90 -3.73 -17.63
C SER A 130 4.13 -4.06 -16.15
N TRP A 131 3.13 -3.78 -15.31
CA TRP A 131 3.25 -3.95 -13.87
C TRP A 131 1.92 -4.37 -13.24
N PHE A 132 2.00 -5.28 -12.28
CA PHE A 132 0.89 -5.71 -11.44
C PHE A 132 1.24 -5.51 -9.97
N HIS A 133 0.34 -4.87 -9.21
CA HIS A 133 0.51 -4.66 -7.77
C HIS A 133 -0.69 -5.17 -6.99
N TRP A 134 -0.40 -5.82 -5.84
CA TRP A 134 -1.38 -6.30 -4.87
C TRP A 134 -0.84 -6.14 -3.45
N THR A 135 -1.71 -6.23 -2.43
CA THR A 135 -1.31 -6.21 -1.02
C THR A 135 -1.77 -7.45 -0.28
N GLY A 136 -1.10 -7.79 0.81
CA GLY A 136 -1.46 -8.90 1.70
C GLY A 136 -2.83 -8.73 2.40
N ILE A 137 -3.47 -7.58 2.24
CA ILE A 137 -4.86 -7.37 2.70
C ILE A 137 -5.83 -8.19 1.84
N THR A 138 -5.66 -8.19 0.53
CA THR A 138 -6.59 -8.86 -0.39
C THR A 138 -6.71 -10.37 -0.11
N PRO A 139 -5.64 -11.17 0.00
CA PRO A 139 -5.75 -12.58 0.37
C PRO A 139 -6.21 -12.80 1.82
N ALA A 140 -6.09 -11.81 2.70
CA ALA A 140 -6.53 -11.91 4.08
C ALA A 140 -8.06 -11.75 4.28
N ILE A 141 -8.78 -11.30 3.25
CA ILE A 141 -10.24 -11.04 3.31
C ILE A 141 -11.02 -12.35 3.29
N SER A 142 -10.68 -13.26 2.38
CA SER A 142 -11.31 -14.56 2.22
C SER A 142 -10.40 -15.52 1.46
N GLU A 143 -10.62 -16.83 1.64
CA GLU A 143 -9.89 -17.86 0.87
C GLU A 143 -10.11 -17.70 -0.65
N SER A 144 -11.31 -17.34 -1.05
CA SER A 144 -11.65 -17.12 -2.44
C SER A 144 -10.91 -15.92 -3.04
N ALA A 145 -10.79 -14.80 -2.30
CA ALA A 145 -9.99 -13.65 -2.72
C ALA A 145 -8.49 -13.98 -2.80
N ALA A 146 -7.97 -14.83 -1.89
CA ALA A 146 -6.59 -15.33 -1.98
C ALA A 146 -6.36 -16.13 -3.26
N ASN A 147 -7.28 -17.02 -3.63
CA ASN A 147 -7.18 -17.81 -4.84
C ASN A 147 -7.25 -16.93 -6.11
N VAL A 148 -8.09 -15.90 -6.14
CA VAL A 148 -8.14 -14.94 -7.25
C VAL A 148 -6.85 -14.11 -7.34
N CYS A 149 -6.26 -13.74 -6.20
CA CYS A 149 -4.96 -13.08 -6.17
C CYS A 149 -3.86 -13.98 -6.77
N LEU A 150 -3.87 -15.28 -6.44
CA LEU A 150 -2.96 -16.26 -7.02
C LEU A 150 -3.13 -16.41 -8.54
N GLU A 151 -4.38 -16.46 -9.03
CA GLU A 151 -4.66 -16.44 -10.47
C GLU A 151 -4.05 -15.23 -11.18
N ALA A 152 -4.22 -14.04 -10.58
CA ALA A 152 -3.66 -12.80 -11.11
C ALA A 152 -2.12 -12.86 -11.19
N ILE A 153 -1.47 -13.30 -10.10
CA ILE A 153 -0.01 -13.42 -10.03
C ILE A 153 0.50 -14.41 -11.08
N GLN A 154 -0.15 -15.57 -11.21
CA GLN A 154 0.22 -16.59 -12.19
C GLN A 154 0.07 -16.08 -13.63
N ALA A 155 -1.03 -15.37 -13.93
CA ALA A 155 -1.25 -14.76 -15.23
C ALA A 155 -0.21 -13.67 -15.54
N ALA A 156 0.07 -12.77 -14.60
CA ALA A 156 1.10 -11.75 -14.74
C ALA A 156 2.48 -12.36 -15.01
N ASN A 157 2.84 -13.43 -14.27
CA ASN A 157 4.10 -14.14 -14.46
C ASN A 157 4.20 -14.82 -15.85
N ARG A 158 3.11 -15.44 -16.31
CA ARG A 158 3.04 -16.06 -17.64
C ARG A 158 3.24 -15.01 -18.75
N LEU A 159 2.72 -13.81 -18.55
CA LEU A 159 2.81 -12.70 -19.52
C LEU A 159 4.09 -11.88 -19.37
N GLY A 160 4.97 -12.21 -18.43
CA GLY A 160 6.24 -11.49 -18.23
C GLY A 160 6.07 -10.10 -17.61
N ILE A 161 4.97 -9.87 -16.90
CA ILE A 161 4.66 -8.61 -16.22
C ILE A 161 5.38 -8.58 -14.87
N THR A 162 5.96 -7.44 -14.50
CA THR A 162 6.57 -7.23 -13.18
C THR A 162 5.49 -7.30 -12.09
N VAL A 163 5.70 -8.13 -11.07
CA VAL A 163 4.77 -8.29 -9.95
C VAL A 163 5.37 -7.70 -8.69
N SER A 164 4.63 -6.83 -8.01
CA SER A 164 4.99 -6.31 -6.70
C SER A 164 3.91 -6.57 -5.66
N CYS A 165 4.33 -6.77 -4.42
CA CYS A 165 3.42 -6.87 -3.29
C CYS A 165 3.86 -5.95 -2.14
N ASP A 166 2.88 -5.46 -1.38
CA ASP A 166 3.07 -4.98 -0.01
C ASP A 166 2.54 -6.07 0.94
N LEU A 167 3.40 -6.59 1.81
CA LEU A 167 3.04 -7.66 2.76
C LEU A 167 1.89 -7.26 3.67
N ASN A 168 1.87 -6.02 4.11
CA ASN A 168 0.75 -5.31 4.73
C ASN A 168 -0.05 -6.16 5.74
N TYR A 169 0.65 -6.86 6.62
CA TYR A 169 0.02 -7.77 7.58
C TYR A 169 -0.97 -7.06 8.49
N ARG A 170 -2.15 -7.66 8.66
CA ARG A 170 -3.21 -7.18 9.55
C ARG A 170 -3.69 -8.30 10.47
N LYS A 171 -3.32 -8.25 11.73
CA LYS A 171 -3.67 -9.25 12.76
C LYS A 171 -5.16 -9.57 12.84
N ASN A 172 -6.04 -8.60 12.57
CA ASN A 172 -7.49 -8.74 12.71
C ASN A 172 -8.19 -9.28 11.46
N LEU A 173 -7.47 -9.57 10.38
CA LEU A 173 -7.93 -10.30 9.20
C LEU A 173 -7.62 -11.81 9.36
N TRP A 174 -7.61 -12.58 8.31
CA TRP A 174 -7.33 -14.02 8.34
C TRP A 174 -8.34 -14.82 9.16
N LYS A 175 -9.66 -14.56 8.97
CA LYS A 175 -10.74 -15.16 9.78
C LYS A 175 -11.42 -16.36 9.13
N TYR A 176 -10.89 -16.88 8.02
CA TYR A 176 -11.46 -17.99 7.24
C TYR A 176 -10.76 -19.34 7.49
N GLY A 177 -10.04 -19.48 8.60
CA GLY A 177 -9.45 -20.74 9.04
C GLY A 177 -8.00 -20.97 8.55
N LYS A 178 -7.41 -20.04 7.80
CA LYS A 178 -5.99 -20.05 7.41
C LYS A 178 -5.27 -18.81 7.94
N THR A 179 -3.99 -18.97 8.22
CA THR A 179 -3.11 -17.88 8.68
C THR A 179 -2.35 -17.24 7.51
N ALA A 180 -1.80 -16.05 7.72
CA ALA A 180 -0.89 -15.43 6.75
C ALA A 180 0.31 -16.34 6.42
N HIS A 181 0.84 -17.04 7.43
CA HIS A 181 1.98 -17.94 7.28
C HIS A 181 1.70 -19.13 6.35
N GLU A 182 0.45 -19.58 6.26
CA GLU A 182 0.05 -20.68 5.38
C GLU A 182 -0.23 -20.23 3.94
N VAL A 183 -0.67 -18.99 3.75
CA VAL A 183 -1.17 -18.51 2.44
C VAL A 183 -0.15 -17.63 1.71
N MET A 184 0.49 -16.70 2.41
CA MET A 184 1.35 -15.69 1.79
C MET A 184 2.60 -16.25 1.08
N PRO A 185 3.27 -17.33 1.54
CA PRO A 185 4.45 -17.85 0.86
C PRO A 185 4.20 -18.18 -0.62
N GLU A 186 3.08 -18.83 -0.95
CA GLU A 186 2.73 -19.19 -2.32
C GLU A 186 2.50 -17.94 -3.19
N LEU A 187 1.83 -16.93 -2.67
CA LEU A 187 1.56 -15.68 -3.37
C LEU A 187 2.84 -14.87 -3.60
N VAL A 188 3.67 -14.73 -2.56
CA VAL A 188 4.89 -13.92 -2.61
C VAL A 188 5.97 -14.57 -3.46
N ALA A 189 5.97 -15.90 -3.61
CA ALA A 189 6.87 -16.61 -4.51
C ALA A 189 6.76 -16.16 -5.99
N GLY A 190 5.63 -15.56 -6.37
CA GLY A 190 5.41 -14.99 -7.70
C GLY A 190 5.79 -13.51 -7.84
N CYS A 191 6.37 -12.88 -6.81
CA CYS A 191 6.68 -11.45 -6.81
C CYS A 191 8.13 -11.15 -7.19
N ASP A 192 8.34 -10.12 -8.01
CA ASP A 192 9.67 -9.58 -8.35
C ASP A 192 10.12 -8.54 -7.30
N ILE A 193 9.17 -7.88 -6.64
CA ILE A 193 9.41 -6.80 -5.67
C ILE A 193 8.54 -7.01 -4.44
N ILE A 194 9.16 -7.02 -3.27
CA ILE A 194 8.50 -7.22 -1.98
C ILE A 194 8.68 -5.96 -1.14
N LEU A 195 7.58 -5.37 -0.70
CA LEU A 195 7.52 -4.30 0.28
C LEU A 195 6.94 -4.84 1.59
N GLY A 196 7.47 -4.38 2.70
CA GLY A 196 6.90 -4.58 4.02
C GLY A 196 7.34 -3.47 4.98
N ASN A 197 6.77 -3.47 6.16
CA ASN A 197 7.27 -2.66 7.26
C ASN A 197 8.26 -3.49 8.11
N GLU A 198 8.79 -2.88 9.16
CA GLU A 198 9.77 -3.47 10.06
C GLU A 198 9.33 -4.78 10.75
N GLU A 199 8.01 -5.05 10.83
CA GLU A 199 7.45 -6.24 11.49
C GLU A 199 6.88 -7.28 10.52
N ASP A 200 6.57 -6.91 9.28
CA ASP A 200 5.82 -7.78 8.37
C ASP A 200 6.56 -9.09 8.06
N ALA A 201 7.88 -9.04 7.85
CA ALA A 201 8.67 -10.25 7.56
C ALA A 201 8.61 -11.26 8.72
N GLU A 202 8.63 -10.78 9.96
CA GLU A 202 8.49 -11.63 11.15
C GLU A 202 7.06 -12.20 11.24
N LYS A 203 6.05 -11.35 11.11
CA LYS A 203 4.65 -11.75 11.29
C LYS A 203 4.15 -12.70 10.20
N VAL A 204 4.66 -12.56 8.97
CA VAL A 204 4.22 -13.36 7.82
C VAL A 204 5.09 -14.59 7.61
N PHE A 205 6.42 -14.50 7.79
CA PHE A 205 7.36 -15.57 7.45
C PHE A 205 8.21 -16.05 8.63
N GLY A 206 8.12 -15.41 9.79
CA GLY A 206 8.98 -15.71 10.94
C GLY A 206 10.43 -15.23 10.78
N ILE A 207 10.71 -14.38 9.78
CA ILE A 207 12.05 -13.85 9.49
C ILE A 207 12.30 -12.62 10.36
N LYS A 208 13.33 -12.68 11.21
CA LYS A 208 13.69 -11.61 12.15
C LYS A 208 15.02 -10.97 11.79
N PRO A 209 15.21 -9.67 12.11
CA PRO A 209 16.52 -9.03 12.03
C PRO A 209 17.53 -9.76 12.94
N GLU A 210 18.70 -10.07 12.41
CA GLU A 210 19.79 -10.62 13.22
C GLU A 210 20.39 -9.55 14.12
N GLY A 211 20.57 -9.86 15.41
CA GLY A 211 21.14 -8.93 16.39
C GLY A 211 20.23 -7.77 16.82
N PHE A 212 18.94 -7.81 16.47
CA PHE A 212 17.98 -6.82 16.88
C PHE A 212 17.43 -7.15 18.29
N ASP A 213 17.80 -6.36 19.28
CA ASP A 213 17.17 -6.37 20.59
C ASP A 213 16.13 -5.24 20.66
N ALA A 214 14.86 -5.60 20.54
CA ALA A 214 13.74 -4.64 20.57
C ALA A 214 13.67 -3.84 21.89
N ALA A 215 14.30 -4.34 22.96
CA ALA A 215 14.37 -3.66 24.26
C ALA A 215 15.50 -2.60 24.33
N ALA A 216 16.47 -2.66 23.42
CA ALA A 216 17.66 -1.78 23.46
C ALA A 216 17.54 -0.48 22.66
N THR A 217 16.51 -0.34 21.81
CA THR A 217 16.36 0.79 20.89
C THR A 217 15.01 1.48 21.02
N GLU A 218 14.82 2.25 22.07
CA GLU A 218 13.77 3.28 22.09
C GLU A 218 14.10 4.33 21.00
N GLY A 219 13.44 4.22 19.84
CA GLY A 219 13.34 5.29 18.84
C GLY A 219 14.30 5.28 17.65
N GLU A 220 15.36 4.48 17.62
CA GLU A 220 16.27 4.39 16.47
C GLU A 220 16.23 3.02 15.80
N VAL A 221 15.54 2.95 14.67
CA VAL A 221 15.56 1.77 13.79
C VAL A 221 16.81 1.87 12.90
N HIS A 222 17.80 1.02 13.13
CA HIS A 222 19.04 1.01 12.34
C HIS A 222 18.80 0.28 11.01
N ALA A 223 18.97 0.99 9.90
CA ALA A 223 18.80 0.45 8.54
C ALA A 223 19.62 -0.82 8.29
N ALA A 224 20.86 -0.87 8.77
CA ALA A 224 21.75 -2.02 8.61
C ALA A 224 21.20 -3.33 9.21
N SER A 225 20.38 -3.27 10.27
CA SER A 225 19.76 -4.44 10.90
C SER A 225 18.78 -5.15 9.96
N PHE A 226 18.24 -4.42 8.97
CA PHE A 226 17.28 -4.98 8.02
C PHE A 226 17.93 -5.60 6.77
N GLN A 227 19.25 -5.45 6.58
CA GLN A 227 19.94 -6.13 5.49
C GLN A 227 19.79 -7.65 5.59
N SER A 228 19.91 -8.22 6.80
CA SER A 228 19.73 -9.65 7.01
C SER A 228 18.32 -10.12 6.68
N VAL A 229 17.28 -9.32 7.02
CA VAL A 229 15.88 -9.60 6.67
C VAL A 229 15.69 -9.61 5.16
N CYS A 230 16.21 -8.59 4.45
CA CYS A 230 16.13 -8.52 3.00
C CYS A 230 16.81 -9.70 2.32
N THR A 231 18.01 -10.07 2.79
CA THR A 231 18.78 -11.22 2.27
C THR A 231 18.04 -12.55 2.49
N GLN A 232 17.48 -12.75 3.67
CA GLN A 232 16.68 -13.94 3.99
C GLN A 232 15.41 -14.01 3.14
N LEU A 233 14.70 -12.89 2.93
CA LEU A 233 13.53 -12.84 2.06
C LEU A 233 13.89 -13.18 0.61
N MET A 234 14.98 -12.64 0.07
CA MET A 234 15.43 -12.99 -1.29
C MET A 234 15.88 -14.44 -1.42
N ALA A 235 16.50 -15.01 -0.37
CA ALA A 235 16.85 -16.43 -0.35
C ALA A 235 15.60 -17.32 -0.30
N HIS A 236 14.56 -16.90 0.42
CA HIS A 236 13.30 -17.63 0.53
C HIS A 236 12.44 -17.49 -0.75
N PHE A 237 12.51 -16.35 -1.41
CA PHE A 237 11.78 -16.03 -2.65
C PHE A 237 12.74 -15.69 -3.80
N PRO A 238 13.28 -16.70 -4.51
CA PRO A 238 14.34 -16.49 -5.52
C PRO A 238 13.92 -15.62 -6.72
N ARG A 239 12.63 -15.42 -6.93
CA ARG A 239 12.10 -14.50 -7.94
C ARG A 239 12.26 -13.04 -7.54
N ALA A 240 12.28 -12.73 -6.26
CA ALA A 240 12.39 -11.38 -5.76
C ALA A 240 13.74 -10.77 -6.13
N ARG A 241 13.71 -9.64 -6.83
CA ARG A 241 14.89 -8.87 -7.24
C ARG A 241 15.12 -7.67 -6.33
N LYS A 242 14.07 -7.19 -5.67
CA LYS A 242 14.13 -6.06 -4.74
C LYS A 242 13.27 -6.33 -3.52
N VAL A 243 13.84 -6.05 -2.36
CA VAL A 243 13.13 -6.08 -1.08
C VAL A 243 13.22 -4.70 -0.46
N ILE A 244 12.10 -4.16 -0.05
CA ILE A 244 12.01 -2.82 0.51
C ILE A 244 11.36 -2.90 1.89
N ILE A 245 11.91 -2.17 2.86
CA ILE A 245 11.36 -2.10 4.21
C ILE A 245 11.16 -0.63 4.57
N THR A 246 9.92 -0.27 4.89
CA THR A 246 9.61 1.06 5.45
C THR A 246 10.00 1.10 6.92
N LEU A 247 10.62 2.20 7.33
CA LEU A 247 11.13 2.42 8.69
C LEU A 247 10.36 3.57 9.33
N ARG A 248 9.52 3.26 10.32
CA ARG A 248 8.69 4.23 11.00
C ARG A 248 9.02 4.29 12.49
N GLY A 249 9.54 5.42 12.94
CA GLY A 249 9.62 5.74 14.37
C GLY A 249 8.32 6.43 14.81
N SER A 250 7.49 5.74 15.59
CA SER A 250 6.25 6.30 16.12
C SER A 250 6.49 7.01 17.45
N ILE A 251 6.53 8.34 17.43
CA ILE A 251 6.73 9.17 18.65
C ILE A 251 5.38 9.37 19.35
N ASN A 252 4.36 9.76 18.58
CA ASN A 252 2.99 9.86 19.06
C ASN A 252 2.00 9.84 17.88
N ALA A 253 0.70 10.04 18.14
CA ALA A 253 -0.34 9.97 17.10
C ALA A 253 -0.17 11.04 15.99
N ASN A 254 0.52 12.14 16.25
CA ASN A 254 0.70 13.25 15.31
C ASN A 254 2.17 13.43 14.86
N HIS A 255 3.09 12.59 15.36
CA HIS A 255 4.51 12.76 15.13
C HIS A 255 5.18 11.41 14.86
N ASN A 256 5.74 11.24 13.67
CA ASN A 256 6.52 10.07 13.27
C ASN A 256 7.85 10.51 12.64
N THR A 257 8.90 9.69 12.79
CA THR A 257 10.01 9.70 11.82
C THR A 257 9.67 8.71 10.69
N TRP A 258 10.13 9.00 9.48
CA TRP A 258 9.81 8.22 8.29
C TRP A 258 11.01 8.06 7.37
N GLY A 259 11.28 6.84 6.96
CA GLY A 259 12.35 6.48 6.04
C GLY A 259 12.13 5.09 5.48
N GLY A 260 13.12 4.56 4.77
CA GLY A 260 13.08 3.21 4.24
C GLY A 260 14.44 2.73 3.75
N VAL A 261 14.53 1.42 3.56
CA VAL A 261 15.67 0.77 2.91
C VAL A 261 15.19 -0.03 1.71
N LEU A 262 16.04 -0.14 0.71
CA LEU A 262 15.86 -0.98 -0.46
C LEU A 262 17.11 -1.86 -0.62
N TYR A 263 16.91 -3.16 -0.78
CA TYR A 263 17.97 -4.11 -1.06
C TYR A 263 17.80 -4.69 -2.45
N ALA A 264 18.80 -4.54 -3.28
CA ALA A 264 18.86 -5.05 -4.63
C ALA A 264 20.33 -5.26 -5.05
N ASP A 265 20.61 -6.25 -5.90
CA ASP A 265 21.93 -6.52 -6.47
C ASP A 265 23.05 -6.59 -5.40
N ASN A 266 22.76 -7.24 -4.26
CA ASN A 266 23.64 -7.35 -3.08
C ASN A 266 24.04 -6.00 -2.45
N ARG A 267 23.25 -4.95 -2.66
CA ARG A 267 23.46 -3.63 -2.11
C ARG A 267 22.26 -3.16 -1.33
N LEU A 268 22.50 -2.60 -0.13
CA LEU A 268 21.50 -1.89 0.66
C LEU A 268 21.58 -0.40 0.34
N TYR A 269 20.43 0.17 -0.02
CA TYR A 269 20.20 1.59 -0.17
C TYR A 269 19.41 2.07 1.03
N GLU A 270 19.77 3.23 1.57
CA GLU A 270 19.05 3.87 2.66
C GLU A 270 18.56 5.25 2.21
N SER A 271 17.31 5.57 2.50
CA SER A 271 16.74 6.87 2.18
C SER A 271 17.12 7.93 3.22
N ARG A 272 16.93 9.19 2.87
CA ARG A 272 16.83 10.25 3.87
C ARG A 272 15.69 9.93 4.84
N ARG A 273 15.88 10.29 6.12
CA ARG A 273 14.84 10.23 7.15
C ARG A 273 14.14 11.58 7.27
N TYR A 274 12.82 11.57 7.27
CA TYR A 274 11.97 12.74 7.48
C TYR A 274 11.38 12.71 8.88
N ASP A 275 11.30 13.88 9.51
CA ASP A 275 10.63 14.11 10.78
C ASP A 275 9.27 14.76 10.52
N ILE A 276 8.17 14.02 10.70
CA ILE A 276 6.82 14.44 10.39
C ILE A 276 6.14 14.83 11.70
N THR A 277 6.29 16.09 12.09
CA THR A 277 5.85 16.60 13.39
C THR A 277 4.37 16.99 13.46
N HIS A 278 3.68 17.04 12.32
CA HIS A 278 2.28 17.43 12.23
C HIS A 278 1.54 16.58 11.20
N ILE A 279 1.10 15.40 11.62
CA ILE A 279 0.37 14.47 10.76
C ILE A 279 -1.08 14.92 10.68
N VAL A 280 -1.55 15.25 9.47
CA VAL A 280 -2.95 15.52 9.16
C VAL A 280 -3.75 14.22 9.02
N ASP A 281 -3.24 13.28 8.22
CA ASP A 281 -3.82 11.94 8.07
C ASP A 281 -2.74 10.91 7.72
N ARG A 282 -2.65 9.85 8.51
CA ARG A 282 -1.65 8.79 8.31
C ARG A 282 -2.12 7.64 7.42
N VAL A 283 -3.44 7.56 7.17
CA VAL A 283 -4.00 6.49 6.32
C VAL A 283 -3.53 6.69 4.89
N GLY A 284 -3.13 5.61 4.22
CA GLY A 284 -2.56 5.65 2.87
C GLY A 284 -1.07 6.03 2.81
N GLY A 285 -0.37 6.23 3.95
CA GLY A 285 1.06 6.55 3.98
C GLY A 285 1.92 5.45 3.35
N GLY A 286 1.70 4.18 3.71
CA GLY A 286 2.36 3.02 3.09
C GLY A 286 2.04 2.88 1.61
N ASP A 287 0.77 3.06 1.26
CA ASP A 287 0.30 2.94 -0.13
C ASP A 287 0.93 4.03 -1.02
N SER A 288 1.05 5.27 -0.50
CA SER A 288 1.72 6.36 -1.22
C SER A 288 3.23 6.14 -1.36
N PHE A 289 3.86 5.47 -0.37
CA PHE A 289 5.24 4.99 -0.52
C PHE A 289 5.34 4.01 -1.68
N MET A 290 4.46 3.01 -1.73
CA MET A 290 4.48 2.00 -2.81
C MET A 290 4.19 2.63 -4.18
N GLY A 291 3.22 3.55 -4.27
CA GLY A 291 2.96 4.31 -5.51
C GLY A 291 4.17 5.11 -5.96
N GLY A 292 4.84 5.80 -5.03
CA GLY A 292 6.08 6.53 -5.29
C GLY A 292 7.24 5.61 -5.71
N LEU A 293 7.36 4.42 -5.10
CA LEU A 293 8.37 3.44 -5.45
C LEU A 293 8.17 2.90 -6.88
N ILE A 294 6.95 2.50 -7.24
CA ILE A 294 6.63 2.04 -8.60
C ILE A 294 6.93 3.15 -9.60
N TYR A 295 6.50 4.38 -9.32
CA TYR A 295 6.83 5.54 -10.16
C TYR A 295 8.34 5.70 -10.34
N GLY A 296 9.10 5.68 -9.23
CA GLY A 296 10.54 5.84 -9.24
C GLY A 296 11.26 4.76 -10.07
N LEU A 297 10.90 3.49 -9.87
CA LEU A 297 11.46 2.36 -10.62
C LEU A 297 11.14 2.42 -12.13
N LEU A 298 9.96 2.94 -12.50
CA LEU A 298 9.56 3.13 -13.89
C LEU A 298 10.19 4.38 -14.54
N SER A 299 10.48 5.43 -13.76
CA SER A 299 10.93 6.74 -14.28
C SER A 299 12.42 6.94 -14.18
N TYR A 300 13.10 6.26 -13.25
CA TYR A 300 14.55 6.30 -13.03
C TYR A 300 15.16 4.90 -13.15
N PRO A 301 15.09 4.26 -14.33
CA PRO A 301 15.56 2.88 -14.50
C PRO A 301 17.06 2.75 -14.16
N GLY A 302 17.38 1.83 -13.26
CA GLY A 302 18.75 1.58 -12.79
C GLY A 302 19.20 2.49 -11.64
N ASP A 303 18.39 3.44 -11.19
CA ASP A 303 18.69 4.31 -10.05
C ASP A 303 17.77 3.98 -8.87
N ASP A 304 18.10 2.89 -8.16
CA ASP A 304 17.31 2.40 -7.03
C ASP A 304 17.33 3.38 -5.85
N GLN A 305 18.43 4.13 -5.67
CA GLN A 305 18.49 5.17 -4.63
C GLN A 305 17.47 6.27 -4.89
N LYS A 306 17.41 6.78 -6.12
CA LYS A 306 16.47 7.83 -6.49
C LYS A 306 15.03 7.35 -6.41
N ALA A 307 14.75 6.09 -6.78
CA ALA A 307 13.43 5.49 -6.65
C ALA A 307 12.99 5.39 -5.18
N LEU A 308 13.89 4.98 -4.28
CA LEU A 308 13.64 4.91 -2.84
C LEU A 308 13.41 6.31 -2.25
N ASP A 309 14.25 7.28 -2.58
CA ASP A 309 14.14 8.65 -2.09
C ASP A 309 12.82 9.30 -2.53
N PHE A 310 12.38 9.05 -3.77
CA PHE A 310 11.07 9.50 -4.26
C PHE A 310 9.92 8.87 -3.45
N ALA A 311 9.98 7.56 -3.19
CA ALA A 311 8.96 6.85 -2.44
C ALA A 311 8.78 7.41 -1.02
N VAL A 312 9.89 7.64 -0.32
CA VAL A 312 9.88 8.15 1.05
C VAL A 312 9.38 9.60 1.08
N ALA A 313 9.82 10.45 0.14
CA ALA A 313 9.37 11.84 0.05
C ALA A 313 7.87 11.95 -0.28
N ALA A 314 7.39 11.15 -1.23
CA ALA A 314 5.96 11.06 -1.59
C ALA A 314 5.10 10.69 -0.38
N SER A 315 5.52 9.67 0.36
CA SER A 315 4.84 9.23 1.56
C SER A 315 4.90 10.27 2.69
N CYS A 316 6.03 10.95 2.87
CA CYS A 316 6.15 12.06 3.82
C CYS A 316 5.09 13.14 3.53
N LEU A 317 4.99 13.59 2.29
CA LEU A 317 4.01 14.59 1.87
C LEU A 317 2.57 14.10 2.04
N LYS A 318 2.29 12.82 1.78
CA LYS A 318 0.95 12.25 1.97
C LYS A 318 0.44 12.44 3.41
N HIS A 319 1.29 12.38 4.41
CA HIS A 319 0.88 12.61 5.80
C HIS A 319 0.33 14.01 6.07
N THR A 320 0.52 14.96 5.16
CA THR A 320 -0.02 16.33 5.22
C THR A 320 -1.37 16.48 4.51
N ILE A 321 -1.90 15.41 3.91
CA ILE A 321 -3.11 15.42 3.08
C ILE A 321 -4.20 14.60 3.75
N TYR A 322 -5.41 15.17 3.78
CA TYR A 322 -6.59 14.51 4.32
C TYR A 322 -7.11 13.42 3.40
N GLY A 323 -7.62 12.33 3.97
CA GLY A 323 -8.14 11.18 3.22
C GLY A 323 -7.08 10.14 2.88
N ASP A 324 -7.47 9.06 2.20
CA ASP A 324 -6.59 7.94 1.87
C ASP A 324 -5.70 8.22 0.66
N PHE A 325 -6.26 8.90 -0.35
CA PHE A 325 -5.58 9.15 -1.61
C PHE A 325 -4.48 10.20 -1.48
N ASN A 326 -3.34 9.90 -2.06
CA ASN A 326 -2.26 10.85 -2.21
C ASN A 326 -2.60 11.84 -3.34
N GLN A 327 -2.44 13.14 -3.07
CA GLN A 327 -2.77 14.24 -3.99
C GLN A 327 -1.52 15.05 -4.41
N VAL A 328 -0.31 14.59 -4.03
CA VAL A 328 0.92 15.32 -4.36
C VAL A 328 1.36 15.09 -5.79
N THR A 329 1.99 16.11 -6.38
CA THR A 329 2.55 16.06 -7.72
C THR A 329 4.01 15.59 -7.71
N VAL A 330 4.54 15.21 -8.87
CA VAL A 330 5.94 14.84 -9.03
C VAL A 330 6.86 16.00 -8.63
N GLU A 331 6.52 17.22 -9.03
CA GLU A 331 7.32 18.41 -8.71
C GLU A 331 7.41 18.66 -7.20
N GLU A 332 6.31 18.47 -6.45
CA GLU A 332 6.31 18.60 -4.99
C GLU A 332 7.23 17.56 -4.35
N VAL A 333 7.17 16.31 -4.82
CA VAL A 333 8.03 15.23 -4.33
C VAL A 333 9.50 15.50 -4.63
N GLU A 334 9.84 15.86 -5.87
CA GLU A 334 11.23 16.18 -6.28
C GLU A 334 11.77 17.39 -5.53
N LYS A 335 10.93 18.39 -5.26
CA LYS A 335 11.30 19.55 -4.46
C LYS A 335 11.66 19.13 -3.01
N LEU A 336 10.86 18.29 -2.38
CA LEU A 336 11.18 17.76 -1.05
C LEU A 336 12.47 16.92 -1.07
N MET A 337 12.67 16.07 -2.08
CA MET A 337 13.89 15.28 -2.28
C MET A 337 15.13 16.15 -2.38
N SER A 338 15.05 17.31 -3.05
CA SER A 338 16.17 18.27 -3.17
C SER A 338 16.52 18.95 -1.85
N GLY A 339 15.71 18.77 -0.80
CA GLY A 339 15.95 19.32 0.54
C GLY A 339 15.19 20.60 0.85
N ASP A 340 14.29 21.05 -0.03
CA ASP A 340 13.43 22.19 0.28
C ASP A 340 12.26 21.77 1.20
N THR A 341 12.44 21.98 2.48
CA THR A 341 11.43 21.75 3.53
C THR A 341 10.74 23.05 3.98
N SER A 342 10.96 24.16 3.27
CA SER A 342 10.58 25.50 3.75
C SER A 342 9.08 25.74 3.79
N GLY A 343 8.28 24.94 3.04
CA GLY A 343 6.83 25.15 2.93
C GLY A 343 6.42 26.53 2.39
N ARG A 344 7.34 27.24 1.71
CA ARG A 344 7.08 28.56 1.16
C ARG A 344 6.06 28.48 0.03
N VAL A 345 5.22 29.53 -0.06
CA VAL A 345 4.23 29.65 -1.13
C VAL A 345 4.91 29.57 -2.49
N SER A 346 4.49 28.56 -3.29
CA SER A 346 4.85 28.47 -4.70
C SER A 346 4.00 29.47 -5.50
N ARG A 347 4.63 30.30 -6.34
CA ARG A 347 3.96 31.32 -7.18
C ARG A 347 4.29 31.06 -8.64
#